data_16eb5ab6887bedb3ecb57d2195cb97a0
#
_entry.id   16eb5ab6887bedb3ecb57d2195cb97a0
#
_cell.length_a   1.000
_cell.length_b   1.000
_cell.length_c   1.000
_cell.angle_alpha   90.00
_cell.angle_beta   90.00
_cell.angle_gamma   90.00
#
_symmetry.space_group_name_H-M   'P 1'
#
loop_
_entity.id
_entity.type
_entity.pdbx_description
1 polymer ?
#
loop_
_entity_poly.entity_id
_entity_poly.type
_entity_poly.pdbx_seq_one_letter_code
_entity_poly.pdbx_strand_id
1 'polypeptide(L)'
;MRPIKLTISAFGPYAKETEIILDELGERGLYLITGDTGAGKTTIFDAIAFALYGEASGNEREPGMLRSKYADPKTPTFVELDFLYQGQIYHIRRNPEYMRPKDRGEGMTLQRADAVLEFPDDRLPVTKAKEVTKAVTELIGLDRGQFTQIAMLAQGDFMKLLFS
;
A
#
# COMPACT_ATOMS: atom_id res chain seq x y z
N MET A 1 6.37 13.66 1.63
CA MET A 1 6.68 12.23 1.40
C MET A 1 6.63 11.93 -0.09
N ARG A 2 7.60 11.18 -0.59
CA ARG A 2 7.66 10.79 -2.01
C ARG A 2 7.82 9.28 -2.10
N PRO A 3 6.87 8.54 -2.71
CA PRO A 3 7.04 7.11 -2.99
C PRO A 3 8.17 6.89 -3.99
N ILE A 4 9.02 5.91 -3.73
CA ILE A 4 10.17 5.58 -4.59
C ILE A 4 9.92 4.29 -5.33
N LYS A 5 9.58 3.23 -4.61
CA LYS A 5 9.38 1.89 -5.15
C LYS A 5 8.21 1.22 -4.46
N LEU A 6 7.33 0.64 -5.25
CA LEU A 6 6.17 -0.10 -4.77
C LEU A 6 6.24 -1.53 -5.29
N THR A 7 6.13 -2.50 -4.39
CA THR A 7 5.97 -3.92 -4.73
C THR A 7 4.60 -4.38 -4.27
N ILE A 8 3.84 -4.94 -5.18
CA ILE A 8 2.47 -5.44 -4.93
C ILE A 8 2.46 -6.92 -5.26
N SER A 9 1.95 -7.76 -4.36
CA SER A 9 1.80 -9.20 -4.59
C SER A 9 0.39 -9.65 -4.27
N ALA A 10 -0.25 -10.35 -5.22
CA ALA A 10 -1.59 -10.89 -5.09
C ALA A 10 -2.60 -9.87 -4.52
N PHE A 11 -2.58 -8.65 -5.05
CA PHE A 11 -3.32 -7.50 -4.53
C PHE A 11 -4.13 -6.85 -5.66
N GLY A 12 -5.43 -6.67 -5.47
CA GLY A 12 -6.32 -6.13 -6.49
C GLY A 12 -6.28 -6.96 -7.79
N PRO A 13 -6.09 -6.34 -8.96
CA PRO A 13 -5.94 -7.06 -10.23
C PRO A 13 -4.56 -7.69 -10.43
N TYR A 14 -3.60 -7.42 -9.56
CA TYR A 14 -2.24 -7.96 -9.65
C TYR A 14 -2.17 -9.34 -9.02
N ALA A 15 -2.27 -10.39 -9.84
CA ALA A 15 -2.25 -11.78 -9.37
C ALA A 15 -0.87 -12.25 -8.91
N LYS A 16 0.19 -11.64 -9.41
CA LYS A 16 1.58 -11.97 -9.14
C LYS A 16 2.30 -10.80 -8.48
N GLU A 17 3.52 -11.06 -8.02
CA GLU A 17 4.40 -9.99 -7.54
C GLU A 17 4.76 -9.03 -8.68
N THR A 18 4.49 -7.77 -8.49
CA THR A 18 4.72 -6.70 -9.46
C THR A 18 5.48 -5.55 -8.79
N GLU A 19 6.57 -5.15 -9.39
CA GLU A 19 7.40 -4.04 -8.93
C GLU A 19 7.18 -2.80 -9.79
N ILE A 20 6.96 -1.65 -9.17
CA ILE A 20 6.76 -0.36 -9.83
C ILE A 20 7.78 0.63 -9.28
N ILE A 21 8.65 1.14 -10.16
CA ILE A 21 9.67 2.13 -9.81
C ILE A 21 9.06 3.53 -9.99
N LEU A 22 8.54 4.08 -8.90
CA LEU A 22 7.85 5.38 -8.92
C LEU A 22 8.82 6.55 -9.05
N ASP A 23 10.06 6.38 -8.61
CA ASP A 23 11.11 7.41 -8.71
C ASP A 23 11.45 7.77 -10.17
N GLU A 24 11.28 6.85 -11.10
CA GLU A 24 11.45 7.09 -12.54
C GLU A 24 10.37 7.99 -13.14
N LEU A 25 9.24 8.16 -12.48
CA LEU A 25 8.13 9.00 -12.96
C LEU A 25 8.37 10.50 -12.78
N GLY A 26 9.39 10.90 -12.01
CA GLY A 26 9.79 12.30 -11.84
C GLY A 26 10.15 12.67 -10.40
N GLU A 27 11.00 13.68 -10.27
CA GLU A 27 11.52 14.14 -8.97
C GLU A 27 10.56 15.06 -8.21
N ARG A 28 9.54 15.61 -8.88
CA ARG A 28 8.63 16.63 -8.30
C ARG A 28 7.51 16.05 -7.44
N GLY A 29 7.37 14.72 -7.38
CA GLY A 29 6.35 14.06 -6.56
C GLY A 29 4.91 14.20 -7.09
N LEU A 30 4.72 14.73 -8.28
CA LEU A 30 3.41 14.81 -8.94
C LEU A 30 3.38 13.90 -10.16
N TYR A 31 2.48 12.92 -10.16
CA TYR A 31 2.34 11.94 -11.24
C TYR A 31 0.92 11.90 -11.77
N LEU A 32 0.80 11.72 -13.08
CA LEU A 32 -0.46 11.36 -13.70
C LEU A 32 -0.38 9.90 -14.15
N ILE A 33 -1.22 9.05 -13.57
CA ILE A 33 -1.33 7.65 -13.96
C ILE A 33 -2.56 7.50 -14.84
N THR A 34 -2.33 7.13 -16.10
CA THR A 34 -3.38 6.96 -17.11
C THR A 34 -3.47 5.51 -17.57
N GLY A 35 -4.60 5.12 -18.08
CA GLY A 35 -4.86 3.79 -18.63
C GLY A 35 -6.36 3.52 -18.69
N ASP A 36 -6.73 2.39 -19.27
CA ASP A 36 -8.12 1.96 -19.35
C ASP A 36 -8.68 1.58 -17.98
N THR A 37 -10.00 1.66 -17.82
CA THR A 37 -10.69 1.19 -16.63
C THR A 37 -10.38 -0.29 -16.39
N GLY A 38 -10.00 -0.64 -15.18
CA GLY A 38 -9.60 -2.02 -14.83
C GLY A 38 -8.12 -2.35 -15.04
N ALA A 39 -7.31 -1.40 -15.56
CA ALA A 39 -5.86 -1.58 -15.71
C ALA A 39 -5.06 -1.53 -14.41
N GLY A 40 -5.72 -1.34 -13.25
CA GLY A 40 -5.07 -1.33 -11.94
C GLY A 40 -4.57 0.04 -11.47
N LYS A 41 -4.97 1.14 -12.12
CA LYS A 41 -4.55 2.50 -11.75
C LYS A 41 -4.89 2.87 -10.30
N THR A 42 -6.14 2.67 -9.91
CA THR A 42 -6.62 2.95 -8.55
C THR A 42 -5.93 2.05 -7.54
N THR A 43 -5.59 0.83 -7.93
CA THR A 43 -4.91 -0.14 -7.06
C THR A 43 -3.53 0.34 -6.64
N ILE A 44 -2.82 1.11 -7.46
CA ILE A 44 -1.52 1.69 -7.08
C ILE A 44 -1.70 2.65 -5.90
N PHE A 45 -2.70 3.52 -5.95
CA PHE A 45 -3.03 4.42 -4.83
C PHE A 45 -3.50 3.67 -3.60
N ASP A 46 -4.37 2.68 -3.79
CA ASP A 46 -4.84 1.80 -2.72
C ASP A 46 -3.68 1.08 -2.03
N ALA A 47 -2.72 0.60 -2.81
CA ALA A 47 -1.55 -0.09 -2.30
C ALA A 47 -0.64 0.84 -1.46
N ILE A 48 -0.42 2.06 -1.91
CA ILE A 48 0.36 3.06 -1.17
C ILE A 48 -0.33 3.41 0.15
N ALA A 49 -1.63 3.73 0.12
CA ALA A 49 -2.41 4.04 1.31
C ALA A 49 -2.48 2.86 2.27
N PHE A 50 -2.64 1.65 1.75
CA PHE A 50 -2.63 0.43 2.54
C PHE A 50 -1.27 0.19 3.19
N ALA A 51 -0.17 0.33 2.47
CA ALA A 51 1.18 0.15 3.03
C ALA A 51 1.41 1.09 4.22
N LEU A 52 1.01 2.34 4.11
CA LEU A 52 1.20 3.36 5.15
C LEU A 52 0.24 3.18 6.34
N TYR A 53 -1.03 2.96 6.08
CA TYR A 53 -2.08 3.06 7.10
C TYR A 53 -2.88 1.78 7.35
N GLY A 54 -2.69 0.75 6.55
CA GLY A 54 -3.42 -0.51 6.68
C GLY A 54 -4.84 -0.48 6.09
N GLU A 55 -5.18 0.57 5.38
CA GLU A 55 -6.46 0.75 4.72
C GLU A 55 -6.24 1.28 3.30
N ALA A 56 -7.12 0.90 2.37
CA ALA A 56 -7.08 1.41 1.00
C ALA A 56 -7.40 2.92 0.95
N SER A 57 -7.09 3.57 -0.17
CA SER A 57 -7.31 5.01 -0.36
C SER A 57 -8.78 5.42 -0.33
N GLY A 58 -9.69 4.52 -0.73
CA GLY A 58 -11.14 4.74 -0.71
C GLY A 58 -11.80 4.14 0.54
N ASN A 59 -12.97 4.69 0.91
CA ASN A 59 -13.71 4.23 2.08
C ASN A 59 -14.49 2.92 1.85
N GLU A 60 -14.50 2.38 0.64
CA GLU A 60 -15.40 1.30 0.24
C GLU A 60 -14.78 -0.09 0.28
N ARG A 61 -13.48 -0.22 0.60
CA ARG A 61 -12.79 -1.52 0.58
C ARG A 61 -12.24 -1.89 1.95
N GLU A 62 -12.72 -3.00 2.47
CA GLU A 62 -12.13 -3.61 3.65
C GLU A 62 -10.80 -4.31 3.31
N PRO A 63 -9.82 -4.37 4.24
CA PRO A 63 -8.51 -4.98 3.98
C PRO A 63 -8.57 -6.41 3.44
N GLY A 64 -9.50 -7.25 3.91
CA GLY A 64 -9.67 -8.62 3.43
C GLY A 64 -10.11 -8.74 1.97
N MET A 65 -10.69 -7.66 1.41
CA MET A 65 -11.12 -7.60 0.00
C MET A 65 -9.97 -7.21 -0.94
N LEU A 66 -8.80 -6.87 -0.41
CA LEU A 66 -7.66 -6.41 -1.19
C LEU A 66 -6.90 -7.55 -1.87
N ARG A 67 -7.01 -8.79 -1.35
CA ARG A 67 -6.38 -9.93 -2.00
C ARG A 67 -6.96 -10.17 -3.39
N SER A 68 -6.08 -10.39 -4.36
CA SER A 68 -6.47 -10.70 -5.74
C SER A 68 -7.26 -12.00 -5.81
N LYS A 69 -8.40 -11.96 -6.50
CA LYS A 69 -9.21 -13.15 -6.82
C LYS A 69 -8.54 -14.06 -7.88
N TYR A 70 -7.58 -13.51 -8.60
CA TYR A 70 -6.88 -14.18 -9.69
C TYR A 70 -5.55 -14.80 -9.26
N ALA A 71 -5.15 -14.59 -8.02
CA ALA A 71 -3.89 -15.11 -7.51
C ALA A 71 -3.93 -16.61 -7.25
N ASP A 72 -2.80 -17.28 -7.49
CA ASP A 72 -2.58 -18.65 -7.02
C ASP A 72 -2.72 -18.66 -5.49
N PRO A 73 -3.40 -19.67 -4.90
CA PRO A 73 -3.57 -19.76 -3.45
C PRO A 73 -2.26 -19.68 -2.64
N LYS A 74 -1.16 -20.15 -3.21
CA LYS A 74 0.17 -20.13 -2.58
C LYS A 74 0.88 -18.79 -2.68
N THR A 75 0.46 -17.89 -3.57
CA THR A 75 1.07 -16.57 -3.71
C THR A 75 0.68 -15.69 -2.54
N PRO A 76 1.64 -15.19 -1.75
CA PRO A 76 1.33 -14.34 -0.60
C PRO A 76 0.78 -12.97 -1.04
N THR A 77 -0.13 -12.41 -0.24
CA THR A 77 -0.62 -11.06 -0.43
C THR A 77 0.15 -10.11 0.47
N PHE A 78 0.84 -9.16 -0.13
CA PHE A 78 1.55 -8.10 0.59
C PHE A 78 1.77 -6.88 -0.30
N VAL A 79 2.08 -5.78 0.34
CA VAL A 79 2.57 -4.55 -0.29
C VAL A 79 3.86 -4.13 0.41
N GLU A 80 4.87 -3.75 -0.37
CA GLU A 80 6.08 -3.11 0.12
C GLU A 80 6.21 -1.72 -0.51
N LEU A 81 6.63 -0.76 0.28
CA LEU A 81 6.81 0.62 -0.17
C LEU A 81 8.12 1.17 0.39
N ASP A 82 8.98 1.64 -0.51
CA ASP A 82 10.09 2.53 -0.17
C ASP A 82 9.64 3.96 -0.41
N PHE A 83 9.82 4.82 0.59
CA PHE A 83 9.46 6.22 0.45
C PHE A 83 10.51 7.16 1.05
N LEU A 84 10.66 8.30 0.42
CA LEU A 84 11.53 9.38 0.86
C LEU A 84 10.74 10.35 1.74
N TYR A 85 11.26 10.65 2.91
CA TYR A 85 10.72 11.68 3.80
C TYR A 85 11.86 12.43 4.50
N GLN A 86 11.87 13.75 4.36
CA GLN A 86 12.92 14.61 4.93
C GLN A 86 14.34 14.14 4.60
N GLY A 87 14.58 13.76 3.34
CA GLY A 87 15.90 13.36 2.86
C GLY A 87 16.33 11.94 3.22
N GLN A 88 15.47 11.15 3.87
CA GLN A 88 15.77 9.78 4.30
C GLN A 88 14.77 8.78 3.72
N ILE A 89 15.25 7.57 3.44
CA ILE A 89 14.44 6.49 2.85
C ILE A 89 14.00 5.53 3.95
N TYR A 90 12.70 5.27 3.98
CA TYR A 90 12.03 4.32 4.86
C TYR A 90 11.50 3.15 4.04
N HIS A 91 11.46 1.97 4.63
CA HIS A 91 10.87 0.78 4.02
C HIS A 91 9.73 0.28 4.88
N ILE A 92 8.59 0.00 4.26
CA ILE A 92 7.42 -0.55 4.94
C ILE A 92 6.92 -1.77 4.16
N ARG A 93 6.62 -2.85 4.89
CA ARG A 93 5.95 -4.03 4.35
C ARG A 93 4.70 -4.29 5.15
N ARG A 94 3.60 -4.59 4.47
CA ARG A 94 2.31 -4.85 5.12
C ARG A 94 1.51 -5.88 4.34
N ASN A 95 0.82 -6.75 5.06
CA ASN A 95 -0.17 -7.64 4.48
C ASN A 95 -1.53 -7.46 5.17
N PRO A 96 -2.64 -7.62 4.41
CA PRO A 96 -3.96 -7.73 5.00
C PRO A 96 -4.17 -9.12 5.60
N GLU A 97 -5.28 -9.30 6.31
CA GLU A 97 -5.74 -10.63 6.70
C GLU A 97 -6.28 -11.37 5.47
N TYR A 98 -5.87 -12.61 5.26
CA TYR A 98 -6.35 -13.45 4.17
C TYR A 98 -6.16 -14.94 4.45
N MET A 99 -6.90 -15.80 3.74
CA MET A 99 -6.76 -17.25 3.82
C MET A 99 -5.63 -17.73 2.93
N ARG A 100 -4.81 -18.64 3.44
CA ARG A 100 -3.72 -19.27 2.70
C ARG A 100 -3.68 -20.79 2.97
N PRO A 101 -3.06 -21.58 2.08
CA PRO A 101 -2.83 -22.99 2.36
C PRO A 101 -1.96 -23.17 3.60
N LYS A 102 -2.21 -24.23 4.36
CA LYS A 102 -1.35 -24.63 5.48
C LYS A 102 0.05 -25.01 4.95
N ASP A 103 1.08 -24.72 5.73
CA ASP A 103 2.45 -25.15 5.41
C ASP A 103 2.63 -26.67 5.55
N ARG A 104 1.84 -27.27 6.43
CA ARG A 104 1.83 -28.74 6.65
C ARG A 104 0.39 -29.22 6.70
N GLY A 105 0.14 -30.34 6.02
CA GLY A 105 -1.20 -30.95 5.93
C GLY A 105 -2.07 -30.29 4.89
N GLU A 106 -3.33 -30.69 4.87
CA GLU A 106 -4.34 -30.20 3.94
C GLU A 106 -5.16 -29.06 4.54
N GLY A 107 -5.78 -28.26 3.66
CA GLY A 107 -6.70 -27.19 4.03
C GLY A 107 -6.04 -25.82 4.10
N MET A 108 -6.86 -24.87 4.54
CA MET A 108 -6.51 -23.45 4.60
C MET A 108 -6.34 -22.99 6.04
N THR A 109 -5.55 -21.95 6.22
CA THR A 109 -5.37 -21.27 7.51
C THR A 109 -5.42 -19.76 7.31
N LEU A 110 -5.74 -19.05 8.37
CA LEU A 110 -5.79 -17.60 8.36
C LEU A 110 -4.39 -17.00 8.51
N GLN A 111 -3.99 -16.19 7.53
CA GLN A 111 -2.83 -15.30 7.67
C GLN A 111 -3.31 -13.99 8.28
N ARG A 112 -2.86 -13.67 9.48
CA ARG A 112 -3.25 -12.42 10.15
C ARG A 112 -2.59 -11.21 9.50
N ALA A 113 -3.26 -10.07 9.57
CA ALA A 113 -2.69 -8.80 9.19
C ALA A 113 -1.43 -8.49 10.00
N ASP A 114 -0.37 -8.06 9.32
CA ASP A 114 0.89 -7.69 9.96
C ASP A 114 1.58 -6.57 9.18
N ALA A 115 2.54 -5.92 9.82
CA ALA A 115 3.32 -4.86 9.20
C ALA A 115 4.69 -4.72 9.86
N VAL A 116 5.65 -4.19 9.11
CA VAL A 116 6.98 -3.82 9.57
C VAL A 116 7.37 -2.49 8.94
N LEU A 117 7.84 -1.55 9.74
CA LEU A 117 8.46 -0.30 9.31
C LEU A 117 9.94 -0.32 9.69
N GLU A 118 10.81 -0.22 8.69
CA GLU A 118 12.25 -0.13 8.86
C GLU A 118 12.71 1.32 8.69
N PHE A 119 13.59 1.74 9.58
CA PHE A 119 14.15 3.10 9.60
C PHE A 119 15.49 3.16 8.87
N PRO A 120 15.88 4.34 8.34
CA PRO A 120 17.16 4.50 7.63
C PRO A 120 18.39 4.52 8.56
N ASP A 121 18.17 4.57 9.85
CA ASP A 121 19.21 4.55 10.89
C ASP A 121 19.20 3.24 11.69
N ASP A 122 19.93 3.19 12.81
CA ASP A 122 20.08 1.99 13.65
C ASP A 122 18.89 1.72 14.56
N ARG A 123 17.78 2.45 14.44
CA ARG A 123 16.58 2.18 15.23
C ARG A 123 16.01 0.80 14.89
N LEU A 124 15.52 0.11 15.91
CA LEU A 124 14.82 -1.15 15.74
C LEU A 124 13.55 -0.94 14.89
N PRO A 125 13.24 -1.87 13.99
CA PRO A 125 12.00 -1.81 13.25
C PRO A 125 10.78 -1.80 14.16
N VAL A 126 9.75 -1.06 13.76
CA VAL A 126 8.43 -1.12 14.39
C VAL A 126 7.66 -2.26 13.73
N THR A 127 7.09 -3.14 14.53
CA THR A 127 6.31 -4.30 14.06
C THR A 127 4.87 -4.22 14.54
N LYS A 128 4.01 -5.06 13.99
CA LYS A 128 2.56 -5.13 14.18
C LYS A 128 1.79 -4.01 13.49
N ALA A 129 0.68 -4.38 12.88
CA ALA A 129 -0.11 -3.51 12.02
C ALA A 129 -0.50 -2.18 12.68
N LYS A 130 -1.02 -2.21 13.90
CA LYS A 130 -1.44 -0.99 14.62
C LYS A 130 -0.28 -0.10 15.00
N GLU A 131 0.83 -0.67 15.46
CA GLU A 131 2.02 0.07 15.86
C GLU A 131 2.70 0.74 14.67
N VAL A 132 2.73 0.05 13.52
CA VAL A 132 3.26 0.62 12.28
C VAL A 132 2.40 1.79 11.79
N THR A 133 1.08 1.66 11.81
CA THR A 133 0.16 2.75 11.45
C THR A 133 0.37 3.97 12.35
N LYS A 134 0.51 3.76 13.64
CA LYS A 134 0.80 4.83 14.61
C LYS A 134 2.14 5.50 14.32
N ALA A 135 3.18 4.72 14.08
CA ALA A 135 4.53 5.24 13.78
C ALA A 135 4.54 6.06 12.48
N VAL A 136 3.85 5.60 11.43
CA VAL A 136 3.71 6.34 10.16
C VAL A 136 2.97 7.65 10.36
N THR A 137 1.86 7.63 11.09
CA THR A 137 1.08 8.83 11.39
C THR A 137 1.91 9.86 12.14
N GLU A 138 2.70 9.45 13.13
CA GLU A 138 3.60 10.32 13.87
C GLU A 138 4.76 10.83 13.01
N LEU A 139 5.33 9.97 12.15
CA LEU A 139 6.45 10.31 11.28
C LEU A 139 6.05 11.36 10.23
N ILE A 140 4.98 11.11 9.49
CA ILE A 140 4.52 11.95 8.38
C ILE A 140 3.71 13.15 8.90
N GLY A 141 3.07 13.02 10.07
CA GLY A 141 2.23 14.05 10.66
C GLY A 141 0.82 14.13 10.05
N LEU A 142 0.42 13.11 9.30
CA LEU A 142 -0.88 13.02 8.63
C LEU A 142 -1.51 11.66 8.92
N ASP A 143 -2.80 11.65 9.20
CA ASP A 143 -3.58 10.42 9.20
C ASP A 143 -3.94 9.98 7.76
N ARG A 144 -4.60 8.84 7.61
CA ARG A 144 -4.99 8.31 6.29
C ARG A 144 -5.85 9.29 5.50
N GLY A 145 -6.84 9.87 6.13
CA GLY A 145 -7.77 10.81 5.47
C GLY A 145 -7.05 12.05 4.97
N GLN A 146 -6.23 12.64 5.81
CA GLN A 146 -5.42 13.81 5.46
C GLN A 146 -4.41 13.50 4.35
N PHE A 147 -3.74 12.36 4.45
CA PHE A 147 -2.79 11.91 3.42
C PHE A 147 -3.49 11.73 2.06
N THR A 148 -4.63 11.06 2.05
CA THR A 148 -5.39 10.81 0.82
C THR A 148 -5.85 12.12 0.15
N GLN A 149 -6.28 13.09 0.94
CA GLN A 149 -6.69 14.40 0.42
C GLN A 149 -5.54 15.20 -0.20
N ILE A 150 -4.34 15.10 0.37
CA ILE A 150 -3.19 15.91 -0.04
C ILE A 150 -2.37 15.23 -1.13
N ALA A 151 -2.14 13.92 -0.99
CA ALA A 151 -1.17 13.20 -1.81
C ALA A 151 -1.77 12.52 -3.03
N MET A 152 -3.06 12.16 -2.99
CA MET A 152 -3.68 11.37 -4.04
C MET A 152 -5.05 11.91 -4.43
N LEU A 153 -5.19 12.22 -5.71
CA LEU A 153 -6.47 12.58 -6.31
C LEU A 153 -6.92 11.42 -7.20
N ALA A 154 -7.80 10.58 -6.69
CA ALA A 154 -8.39 9.50 -7.46
C ALA A 154 -9.34 10.07 -8.55
N GLN A 155 -9.58 9.27 -9.59
CA GLN A 155 -10.53 9.64 -10.63
C GLN A 155 -11.91 9.90 -10.02
N GLY A 156 -12.49 11.07 -10.29
CA GLY A 156 -13.75 11.54 -9.71
C GLY A 156 -13.57 12.52 -8.55
N ASP A 157 -12.56 12.37 -7.72
CA ASP A 157 -12.27 13.33 -6.65
C ASP A 157 -11.61 14.61 -7.18
N PHE A 158 -10.87 14.50 -8.29
CA PHE A 158 -10.34 15.66 -9.00
C PHE A 158 -11.44 16.62 -9.46
N MET A 159 -12.55 16.06 -9.94
CA MET A 159 -13.71 16.87 -10.35
C MET A 159 -14.34 17.60 -9.16
N LYS A 160 -14.42 16.98 -8.01
CA LYS A 160 -14.90 17.65 -6.78
C LYS A 160 -14.02 18.83 -6.40
N LEU A 161 -12.71 18.71 -6.56
CA LEU A 161 -11.75 19.78 -6.25
C LEU A 161 -11.88 20.97 -7.21
N LEU A 162 -12.18 20.71 -8.48
CA LEU A 162 -12.34 21.76 -9.49
C LEU A 162 -13.65 22.55 -9.37
N PHE A 163 -14.67 21.94 -8.77
CA PHE A 163 -16.02 22.54 -8.68
C PHE A 163 -16.45 22.87 -7.25
N SER A 164 -15.60 22.65 -6.28
CA SER A 164 -15.78 23.13 -4.91
C SER A 164 -15.17 24.52 -4.75
#